data_fbc2766e9f6c063cd4c3e0d49d91a2ce
#
_entry.id   fbc2766e9f6c063cd4c3e0d49d91a2ce
#
_cell.length_a   1.000
_cell.length_b   1.000
_cell.length_c   1.000
_cell.angle_alpha   90.00
_cell.angle_beta   90.00
_cell.angle_gamma   90.00
#
_symmetry.space_group_name_H-M   'P 1'
#
loop_
_entity.id
_entity.type
_entity.pdbx_description
1 polymer ?
#
loop_
_entity_poly.entity_id
_entity_poly.type
_entity_poly.pdbx_seq_one_letter_code
_entity_poly.pdbx_strand_id
1 'polypeptide(L)'
;MLVFASFFVAVGFGIIAPTIPLFAKSFGVNNAQVGSIISAFAFARFASGLIAGKLVDKFGERLVYTFGIAFVALSSFAAALAQSYEQLLIFRSAGGLGSSMFSVAAGSIILRAVNDDQRARAQSLYNSSFLVGMMAGPVIGGFLTAISLRAPLLVYAALLVVASAAGGFLLRNSVLAARPTEKSSVVKTSMRDALAMKPYVIALIISFTTAWVIFGMSRSVLPLFMVEDMKSSAGFIGIGFTISAVVQGIFLLRAGRMSDERGRKFSAISGLSLLGISVVLLVLTFHPWIFLLSMFIGAFGSAFLSTTPSAIVGDILKGKGGQVIALYQMSGDAGAMVAPVVLGFIADHYGFRATFAVSAVLIGFVIVVATKLPETRSSHLGQSSK
;
A
#
# COMPACT_ATOMS: atom_id res chain seq x y z
N MET A 1 14.01 12.47 10.20
CA MET A 1 13.67 13.24 9.01
C MET A 1 12.83 12.42 8.02
N LEU A 2 13.31 11.29 7.45
CA LEU A 2 12.49 10.42 6.58
C LEU A 2 11.17 10.01 7.25
N VAL A 3 11.21 9.70 8.54
CA VAL A 3 10.05 9.39 9.39
C VAL A 3 9.01 10.52 9.38
N PHE A 4 9.47 11.77 9.52
CA PHE A 4 8.59 12.95 9.50
C PHE A 4 7.97 13.17 8.11
N ALA A 5 8.78 13.14 7.06
CA ALA A 5 8.29 13.33 5.70
C ALA A 5 7.35 12.18 5.28
N SER A 6 7.66 10.92 5.63
CA SER A 6 6.78 9.77 5.36
C SER A 6 5.44 9.88 6.09
N PHE A 7 5.42 10.43 7.30
CA PHE A 7 4.19 10.70 8.03
C PHE A 7 3.26 11.65 7.24
N PHE A 8 3.76 12.80 6.78
CA PHE A 8 2.95 13.75 6.01
C PHE A 8 2.48 13.19 4.66
N VAL A 9 3.36 12.47 3.97
CA VAL A 9 2.99 11.76 2.72
C VAL A 9 1.85 10.77 3.01
N ALA A 10 1.93 10.01 4.10
CA ALA A 10 0.95 9.01 4.47
C ALA A 10 -0.38 9.61 4.93
N VAL A 11 -0.35 10.68 5.76
CA VAL A 11 -1.55 11.43 6.14
C VAL A 11 -2.29 11.89 4.88
N GLY A 12 -1.58 12.53 3.97
CA GLY A 12 -2.18 13.02 2.73
C GLY A 12 -2.71 11.92 1.84
N PHE A 13 -2.00 10.79 1.75
CA PHE A 13 -2.48 9.62 0.99
C PHE A 13 -3.76 9.01 1.62
N GLY A 14 -3.84 9.00 2.95
CA GLY A 14 -5.06 8.60 3.68
C GLY A 14 -6.22 9.55 3.45
N ILE A 15 -5.96 10.87 3.39
CA ILE A 15 -6.97 11.91 3.13
C ILE A 15 -7.67 11.67 1.79
N ILE A 16 -6.93 11.37 0.74
CA ILE A 16 -7.49 11.22 -0.63
C ILE A 16 -8.11 9.85 -0.89
N ALA A 17 -7.83 8.83 -0.07
CA ALA A 17 -8.28 7.47 -0.32
C ALA A 17 -9.80 7.33 -0.52
N PRO A 18 -10.67 7.89 0.35
CA PRO A 18 -12.11 7.83 0.16
C PRO A 18 -12.64 8.82 -0.89
N THR A 19 -11.86 9.84 -1.26
CA THR A 19 -12.31 10.97 -2.06
C THR A 19 -12.16 10.75 -3.57
N ILE A 20 -11.06 10.11 -4.00
CA ILE A 20 -10.76 9.94 -5.43
C ILE A 20 -11.90 9.28 -6.20
N PRO A 21 -12.49 8.16 -5.73
CA PRO A 21 -13.63 7.55 -6.41
C PRO A 21 -14.82 8.49 -6.53
N LEU A 22 -15.16 9.21 -5.46
CA LEU A 22 -16.29 10.13 -5.43
C LEU A 22 -16.07 11.33 -6.35
N PHE A 23 -14.85 11.88 -6.38
CA PHE A 23 -14.51 12.99 -7.27
C PHE A 23 -14.52 12.56 -8.73
N ALA A 24 -14.00 11.38 -9.07
CA ALA A 24 -14.08 10.84 -10.41
C ALA A 24 -15.54 10.66 -10.85
N LYS A 25 -16.38 10.12 -9.97
CA LYS A 25 -17.81 9.87 -10.25
C LYS A 25 -18.60 11.16 -10.49
N SER A 26 -18.18 12.30 -9.91
CA SER A 26 -18.82 13.60 -10.14
C SER A 26 -18.72 14.09 -11.59
N PHE A 27 -17.85 13.49 -12.42
CA PHE A 27 -17.77 13.73 -13.86
C PHE A 27 -18.71 12.82 -14.68
N GLY A 28 -19.61 12.04 -14.05
CA GLY A 28 -20.59 11.20 -14.73
C GLY A 28 -20.03 9.91 -15.34
N VAL A 29 -18.83 9.49 -14.94
CA VAL A 29 -18.16 8.29 -15.48
C VAL A 29 -18.62 7.00 -14.79
N ASN A 30 -18.42 5.85 -15.44
CA ASN A 30 -18.72 4.54 -14.90
C ASN A 30 -17.68 4.07 -13.87
N ASN A 31 -17.95 2.96 -13.16
CA ASN A 31 -17.09 2.49 -12.08
C ASN A 31 -15.75 1.92 -12.59
N ALA A 32 -15.73 1.35 -13.81
CA ALA A 32 -14.48 0.93 -14.44
C ALA A 32 -13.54 2.12 -14.72
N GLN A 33 -14.09 3.24 -15.18
CA GLN A 33 -13.36 4.49 -15.39
C GLN A 33 -12.85 5.06 -14.06
N VAL A 34 -13.65 5.01 -13.00
CA VAL A 34 -13.19 5.39 -11.64
C VAL A 34 -11.99 4.52 -11.23
N GLY A 35 -12.09 3.21 -11.41
CA GLY A 35 -11.00 2.28 -11.12
C GLY A 35 -9.73 2.56 -11.92
N SER A 36 -9.88 3.02 -13.17
CA SER A 36 -8.75 3.33 -14.05
C SER A 36 -7.85 4.44 -13.51
N ILE A 37 -8.35 5.39 -12.70
CA ILE A 37 -7.51 6.42 -12.08
C ILE A 37 -6.51 5.80 -11.09
N ILE A 38 -6.97 4.84 -10.28
CA ILE A 38 -6.12 4.13 -9.31
C ILE A 38 -5.13 3.23 -10.03
N SER A 39 -5.61 2.49 -11.03
CA SER A 39 -4.81 1.59 -11.85
C SER A 39 -3.73 2.31 -12.64
N ALA A 40 -4.05 3.45 -13.26
CA ALA A 40 -3.10 4.24 -14.05
C ALA A 40 -2.01 4.87 -13.17
N PHE A 41 -2.34 5.29 -11.93
CA PHE A 41 -1.33 5.72 -10.96
C PHE A 41 -0.38 4.57 -10.60
N ALA A 42 -0.93 3.37 -10.31
CA ALA A 42 -0.15 2.20 -9.98
C ALA A 42 0.72 1.74 -11.16
N PHE A 43 0.18 1.79 -12.38
CA PHE A 43 0.92 1.48 -13.61
C PHE A 43 2.07 2.45 -13.85
N ALA A 44 1.81 3.77 -13.74
CA ALA A 44 2.86 4.78 -13.91
C ALA A 44 3.99 4.61 -12.88
N ARG A 45 3.62 4.29 -11.63
CA ARG A 45 4.58 3.98 -10.57
C ARG A 45 5.40 2.72 -10.90
N PHE A 46 4.74 1.64 -11.31
CA PHE A 46 5.38 0.39 -11.70
C PHE A 46 6.35 0.59 -12.86
N ALA A 47 5.89 1.19 -13.96
CA ALA A 47 6.68 1.40 -15.17
C ALA A 47 7.91 2.31 -14.94
N SER A 48 7.79 3.29 -14.03
CA SER A 48 8.87 4.24 -13.75
C SER A 48 9.86 3.75 -12.67
N GLY A 49 9.59 2.64 -11.99
CA GLY A 49 10.43 2.16 -10.88
C GLY A 49 11.89 1.91 -11.25
N LEU A 50 12.15 1.29 -12.40
CA LEU A 50 13.52 1.07 -12.91
C LEU A 50 14.21 2.39 -13.32
N ILE A 51 13.45 3.33 -13.87
CA ILE A 51 13.95 4.66 -14.23
C ILE A 51 14.30 5.44 -12.96
N ALA A 52 13.47 5.37 -11.93
CA ALA A 52 13.73 6.00 -10.63
C ALA A 52 15.05 5.50 -10.01
N GLY A 53 15.34 4.20 -10.10
CA GLY A 53 16.62 3.64 -9.67
C GLY A 53 17.82 4.26 -10.40
N LYS A 54 17.75 4.36 -11.74
CA LYS A 54 18.81 5.01 -12.55
C LYS A 54 18.96 6.50 -12.22
N LEU A 55 17.86 7.19 -11.94
CA LEU A 55 17.89 8.59 -11.52
C LEU A 55 18.58 8.77 -10.16
N VAL A 56 18.32 7.87 -9.22
CA VAL A 56 19.00 7.85 -7.91
C VAL A 56 20.50 7.63 -8.09
N ASP A 57 20.90 6.69 -8.92
CA ASP A 57 22.31 6.42 -9.20
C ASP A 57 23.02 7.62 -9.87
N LYS A 58 22.32 8.35 -10.74
CA LYS A 58 22.88 9.48 -11.50
C LYS A 58 22.90 10.79 -10.71
N PHE A 59 21.79 11.12 -10.04
CA PHE A 59 21.57 12.43 -9.43
C PHE A 59 21.66 12.41 -7.88
N GLY A 60 21.74 11.22 -7.29
CA GLY A 60 21.75 11.02 -5.85
C GLY A 60 20.35 11.02 -5.22
N GLU A 61 20.26 10.40 -4.07
CA GLU A 61 19.00 10.14 -3.38
C GLU A 61 18.24 11.41 -3.00
N ARG A 62 18.96 12.43 -2.51
CA ARG A 62 18.35 13.69 -2.05
C ARG A 62 17.54 14.37 -3.13
N LEU A 63 18.14 14.57 -4.30
CA LEU A 63 17.49 15.26 -5.42
C LEU A 63 16.27 14.46 -5.87
N VAL A 64 16.44 13.15 -6.12
CA VAL A 64 15.36 12.29 -6.61
C VAL A 64 14.22 12.19 -5.60
N TYR A 65 14.53 12.11 -4.30
CA TYR A 65 13.53 12.13 -3.23
C TYR A 65 12.71 13.42 -3.22
N THR A 66 13.41 14.56 -3.19
CA THR A 66 12.76 15.88 -3.11
C THR A 66 11.94 16.19 -4.36
N PHE A 67 12.51 15.97 -5.55
CA PHE A 67 11.79 16.15 -6.81
C PHE A 67 10.63 15.18 -6.97
N GLY A 68 10.78 13.93 -6.51
CA GLY A 68 9.71 12.94 -6.54
C GLY A 68 8.49 13.41 -5.75
N ILE A 69 8.68 13.87 -4.50
CA ILE A 69 7.59 14.40 -3.66
C ILE A 69 7.01 15.69 -4.27
N ALA A 70 7.86 16.62 -4.74
CA ALA A 70 7.41 17.86 -5.37
C ALA A 70 6.55 17.58 -6.62
N PHE A 71 6.93 16.58 -7.41
CA PHE A 71 6.18 16.18 -8.60
C PHE A 71 4.81 15.57 -8.23
N VAL A 72 4.73 14.76 -7.17
CA VAL A 72 3.44 14.28 -6.64
C VAL A 72 2.59 15.43 -6.13
N ALA A 73 3.20 16.44 -5.46
CA ALA A 73 2.48 17.64 -5.01
C ALA A 73 1.86 18.40 -6.19
N LEU A 74 2.66 18.69 -7.21
CA LEU A 74 2.21 19.39 -8.42
C LEU A 74 1.10 18.62 -9.14
N SER A 75 1.28 17.31 -9.32
CA SER A 75 0.28 16.44 -9.94
C SER A 75 -1.03 16.40 -9.15
N SER A 76 -0.95 16.35 -7.82
CA SER A 76 -2.13 16.35 -6.94
C SER A 76 -2.84 17.71 -6.94
N PHE A 77 -2.10 18.81 -6.99
CA PHE A 77 -2.65 20.14 -7.15
C PHE A 77 -3.36 20.30 -8.50
N ALA A 78 -2.73 19.89 -9.61
CA ALA A 78 -3.35 19.87 -10.92
C ALA A 78 -4.61 18.99 -10.95
N ALA A 79 -4.57 17.82 -10.32
CA ALA A 79 -5.73 16.95 -10.21
C ALA A 79 -6.89 17.57 -9.42
N ALA A 80 -6.62 18.39 -8.39
CA ALA A 80 -7.64 19.14 -7.66
C ALA A 80 -8.35 20.18 -8.54
N LEU A 81 -7.64 20.74 -9.52
CA LEU A 81 -8.17 21.72 -10.46
C LEU A 81 -8.82 21.10 -11.72
N ALA A 82 -8.83 19.77 -11.83
CA ALA A 82 -9.40 19.07 -12.97
C ALA A 82 -10.87 19.48 -13.21
N GLN A 83 -11.21 19.69 -14.47
CA GLN A 83 -12.55 20.05 -14.93
C GLN A 83 -13.19 18.91 -15.74
N SER A 84 -12.41 17.86 -16.06
CA SER A 84 -12.90 16.66 -16.74
C SER A 84 -12.24 15.41 -16.13
N TYR A 85 -12.86 14.25 -16.41
CA TYR A 85 -12.30 12.96 -16.02
C TYR A 85 -10.89 12.72 -16.60
N GLU A 86 -10.68 13.06 -17.88
CA GLU A 86 -9.39 12.89 -18.57
C GLU A 86 -8.29 13.71 -17.91
N GLN A 87 -8.58 14.93 -17.50
CA GLN A 87 -7.63 15.77 -16.76
C GLN A 87 -7.30 15.14 -15.42
N LEU A 88 -8.31 14.67 -14.68
CA LEU A 88 -8.11 13.99 -13.40
C LEU A 88 -7.26 12.71 -13.58
N LEU A 89 -7.56 11.90 -14.60
CA LEU A 89 -6.84 10.68 -14.94
C LEU A 89 -5.37 10.98 -15.24
N ILE A 90 -5.10 11.92 -16.15
CA ILE A 90 -3.73 12.26 -16.57
C ILE A 90 -2.93 12.83 -15.39
N PHE A 91 -3.47 13.85 -14.71
CA PHE A 91 -2.74 14.49 -13.62
C PHE A 91 -2.51 13.53 -12.47
N ARG A 92 -3.51 12.72 -12.09
CA ARG A 92 -3.34 11.75 -11.01
C ARG A 92 -2.36 10.64 -11.36
N SER A 93 -2.39 10.14 -12.60
CA SER A 93 -1.46 9.11 -13.09
C SER A 93 -0.02 9.59 -13.12
N ALA A 94 0.21 10.83 -13.56
CA ALA A 94 1.53 11.45 -13.54
C ALA A 94 2.16 11.44 -12.15
N GLY A 95 1.35 11.59 -11.08
CA GLY A 95 1.82 11.48 -9.70
C GLY A 95 2.47 10.13 -9.36
N GLY A 96 2.13 9.06 -10.10
CA GLY A 96 2.78 7.75 -9.96
C GLY A 96 4.28 7.78 -10.24
N LEU A 97 4.71 8.59 -11.23
CA LEU A 97 6.14 8.78 -11.55
C LEU A 97 6.92 9.35 -10.34
N GLY A 98 6.40 10.43 -9.76
CA GLY A 98 7.01 11.04 -8.57
C GLY A 98 6.96 10.11 -7.36
N SER A 99 5.89 9.33 -7.22
CA SER A 99 5.73 8.34 -6.15
C SER A 99 6.79 7.25 -6.22
N SER A 100 7.14 6.74 -7.40
CA SER A 100 8.22 5.77 -7.56
C SER A 100 9.57 6.38 -7.23
N MET A 101 9.84 7.62 -7.69
CA MET A 101 11.09 8.33 -7.42
C MET A 101 11.33 8.50 -5.93
N PHE A 102 10.35 9.01 -5.18
CA PHE A 102 10.54 9.21 -3.75
C PHE A 102 10.66 7.89 -2.98
N SER A 103 9.90 6.84 -3.36
CA SER A 103 9.92 5.55 -2.67
C SER A 103 11.26 4.83 -2.85
N VAL A 104 11.81 4.82 -4.07
CA VAL A 104 13.12 4.22 -4.38
C VAL A 104 14.23 5.00 -3.67
N ALA A 105 14.18 6.33 -3.72
CA ALA A 105 15.17 7.16 -3.02
C ALA A 105 15.10 7.00 -1.50
N ALA A 106 13.89 6.93 -0.89
CA ALA A 106 13.72 6.69 0.54
C ALA A 106 14.31 5.34 0.97
N GLY A 107 14.03 4.28 0.22
CA GLY A 107 14.62 2.96 0.47
C GLY A 107 16.16 2.97 0.39
N SER A 108 16.72 3.64 -0.61
CA SER A 108 18.17 3.80 -0.77
C SER A 108 18.79 4.58 0.40
N ILE A 109 18.15 5.68 0.84
CA ILE A 109 18.62 6.46 1.99
C ILE A 109 18.62 5.60 3.26
N ILE A 110 17.58 4.83 3.53
CA ILE A 110 17.50 3.97 4.73
C ILE A 110 18.64 2.95 4.71
N LEU A 111 18.91 2.32 3.56
CA LEU A 111 19.99 1.33 3.45
C LEU A 111 21.39 1.92 3.63
N ARG A 112 21.58 3.21 3.33
CA ARG A 112 22.88 3.91 3.45
C ARG A 112 23.04 4.67 4.76
N ALA A 113 21.94 5.10 5.37
CA ALA A 113 21.96 5.98 6.54
C ALA A 113 22.33 5.29 7.84
N VAL A 114 22.21 3.96 7.91
CA VAL A 114 22.40 3.18 9.12
C VAL A 114 23.26 1.94 8.85
N ASN A 115 23.97 1.49 9.89
CA ASN A 115 24.73 0.25 9.86
C ASN A 115 23.80 -0.95 9.67
N ASP A 116 24.33 -2.10 9.22
CA ASP A 116 23.55 -3.29 8.89
C ASP A 116 22.69 -3.79 10.05
N ASP A 117 23.20 -3.70 11.28
CA ASP A 117 22.49 -4.05 12.52
C ASP A 117 21.31 -3.14 12.85
N GLN A 118 21.29 -1.92 12.34
CA GLN A 118 20.23 -0.92 12.60
C GLN A 118 19.22 -0.77 11.45
N ARG A 119 19.47 -1.38 10.29
CA ARG A 119 18.62 -1.27 9.09
C ARG A 119 17.19 -1.71 9.33
N ALA A 120 17.01 -2.84 10.01
CA ALA A 120 15.67 -3.35 10.33
C ALA A 120 14.88 -2.37 11.22
N ARG A 121 15.55 -1.77 12.22
CA ARG A 121 14.96 -0.77 13.11
C ARG A 121 14.59 0.51 12.36
N ALA A 122 15.46 1.00 11.48
CA ALA A 122 15.20 2.19 10.68
C ALA A 122 14.04 1.98 9.69
N GLN A 123 13.98 0.83 9.03
CA GLN A 123 12.88 0.46 8.15
C GLN A 123 11.56 0.32 8.92
N SER A 124 11.58 -0.30 10.10
CA SER A 124 10.40 -0.42 10.97
C SER A 124 9.88 0.95 11.40
N LEU A 125 10.78 1.88 11.79
CA LEU A 125 10.40 3.24 12.18
C LEU A 125 9.79 4.02 11.01
N TYR A 126 10.36 3.88 9.80
CA TYR A 126 9.81 4.47 8.57
C TYR A 126 8.40 3.92 8.27
N ASN A 127 8.23 2.60 8.31
CA ASN A 127 6.94 1.96 8.07
C ASN A 127 5.90 2.31 9.14
N SER A 128 6.30 2.39 10.40
CA SER A 128 5.42 2.79 11.51
C SER A 128 4.94 4.23 11.36
N SER A 129 5.81 5.16 10.94
CA SER A 129 5.41 6.55 10.71
C SER A 129 4.42 6.67 9.55
N PHE A 130 4.63 5.88 8.50
CA PHE A 130 3.70 5.80 7.37
C PHE A 130 2.33 5.27 7.82
N LEU A 131 2.32 4.22 8.65
CA LEU A 131 1.09 3.65 9.19
C LEU A 131 0.31 4.65 10.05
N VAL A 132 0.99 5.34 11.00
CA VAL A 132 0.37 6.36 11.86
C VAL A 132 -0.22 7.50 11.01
N GLY A 133 0.50 7.94 9.97
CA GLY A 133 -0.02 8.94 9.02
C GLY A 133 -1.30 8.46 8.32
N MET A 134 -1.32 7.21 7.85
CA MET A 134 -2.48 6.60 7.22
C MET A 134 -3.70 6.49 8.14
N MET A 135 -3.50 6.40 9.47
CA MET A 135 -4.59 6.32 10.44
C MET A 135 -5.36 7.65 10.57
N ALA A 136 -4.66 8.77 10.56
CA ALA A 136 -5.27 10.10 10.70
C ALA A 136 -5.96 10.57 9.41
N GLY A 137 -5.47 10.13 8.26
CA GLY A 137 -5.90 10.62 6.95
C GLY A 137 -7.39 10.48 6.65
N PRO A 138 -8.01 9.30 6.77
CA PRO A 138 -9.40 9.08 6.33
C PRO A 138 -10.44 9.92 7.07
N VAL A 139 -10.27 10.21 8.37
CA VAL A 139 -11.17 11.11 9.10
C VAL A 139 -11.10 12.51 8.51
N ILE A 140 -9.88 13.04 8.38
CA ILE A 140 -9.65 14.37 7.80
C ILE A 140 -10.21 14.40 6.37
N GLY A 141 -9.96 13.35 5.58
CA GLY A 141 -10.45 13.20 4.22
C GLY A 141 -11.98 13.20 4.12
N GLY A 142 -12.65 12.47 5.01
CA GLY A 142 -14.11 12.44 5.08
C GLY A 142 -14.72 13.81 5.36
N PHE A 143 -14.19 14.55 6.34
CA PHE A 143 -14.62 15.91 6.66
C PHE A 143 -14.34 16.89 5.51
N LEU A 144 -13.15 16.84 4.92
CA LEU A 144 -12.80 17.72 3.80
C LEU A 144 -13.67 17.42 2.56
N THR A 145 -13.98 16.15 2.30
CA THR A 145 -14.86 15.75 1.20
C THR A 145 -16.30 16.27 1.38
N ALA A 146 -16.77 16.37 2.63
CA ALA A 146 -18.08 16.96 2.93
C ALA A 146 -18.13 18.47 2.59
N ILE A 147 -17.00 19.18 2.65
CA ILE A 147 -16.89 20.59 2.27
C ILE A 147 -16.77 20.72 0.75
N SER A 148 -15.85 19.97 0.13
CA SER A 148 -15.62 19.96 -1.31
C SER A 148 -14.84 18.71 -1.72
N LEU A 149 -15.20 18.11 -2.86
CA LEU A 149 -14.46 16.99 -3.45
C LEU A 149 -13.03 17.36 -3.86
N ARG A 150 -12.72 18.64 -4.01
CA ARG A 150 -11.37 19.15 -4.34
C ARG A 150 -10.50 19.40 -3.13
N ALA A 151 -11.11 19.72 -1.97
CA ALA A 151 -10.39 20.09 -0.75
C ALA A 151 -9.39 19.02 -0.29
N PRO A 152 -9.70 17.73 -0.28
CA PRO A 152 -8.75 16.67 0.08
C PRO A 152 -7.47 16.65 -0.77
N LEU A 153 -7.60 16.86 -2.09
CA LEU A 153 -6.46 16.90 -3.02
C LEU A 153 -5.59 18.14 -2.81
N LEU A 154 -6.20 19.30 -2.52
CA LEU A 154 -5.48 20.54 -2.21
C LEU A 154 -4.68 20.41 -0.91
N VAL A 155 -5.31 19.87 0.13
CA VAL A 155 -4.63 19.62 1.43
C VAL A 155 -3.51 18.61 1.25
N TYR A 156 -3.72 17.54 0.48
CA TYR A 156 -2.68 16.57 0.15
C TYR A 156 -1.50 17.24 -0.57
N ALA A 157 -1.78 18.06 -1.60
CA ALA A 157 -0.73 18.79 -2.32
C ALA A 157 0.08 19.70 -1.36
N ALA A 158 -0.58 20.42 -0.46
CA ALA A 158 0.07 21.28 0.53
C ALA A 158 0.97 20.47 1.49
N LEU A 159 0.48 19.33 2.01
CA LEU A 159 1.28 18.45 2.87
C LEU A 159 2.52 17.90 2.14
N LEU A 160 2.39 17.58 0.85
CA LEU A 160 3.51 17.13 0.03
C LEU A 160 4.53 18.23 -0.23
N VAL A 161 4.11 19.49 -0.41
CA VAL A 161 5.02 20.63 -0.51
C VAL A 161 5.84 20.78 0.78
N VAL A 162 5.18 20.70 1.93
CA VAL A 162 5.87 20.73 3.24
C VAL A 162 6.85 19.55 3.36
N ALA A 163 6.43 18.33 2.99
CA ALA A 163 7.30 17.15 3.03
C ALA A 163 8.49 17.27 2.07
N SER A 164 8.29 17.82 0.87
CA SER A 164 9.35 18.06 -0.12
C SER A 164 10.34 19.11 0.39
N ALA A 165 9.87 20.24 0.89
CA ALA A 165 10.70 21.31 1.46
C ALA A 165 11.53 20.78 2.64
N ALA A 166 10.89 20.05 3.57
CA ALA A 166 11.59 19.43 4.70
C ALA A 166 12.64 18.42 4.20
N GLY A 167 12.32 17.60 3.18
CA GLY A 167 13.26 16.67 2.55
C GLY A 167 14.47 17.40 1.95
N GLY A 168 14.22 18.42 1.15
CA GLY A 168 15.27 19.21 0.50
C GLY A 168 16.21 19.93 1.48
N PHE A 169 15.64 20.50 2.56
CA PHE A 169 16.41 21.25 3.56
C PHE A 169 17.17 20.33 4.52
N LEU A 170 16.50 19.34 5.10
CA LEU A 170 17.10 18.49 6.14
C LEU A 170 18.12 17.48 5.59
N LEU A 171 18.01 17.07 4.30
CA LEU A 171 19.01 16.22 3.65
C LEU A 171 20.23 17.02 3.14
N ARG A 172 20.24 18.36 3.25
CA ARG A 172 21.30 19.21 2.70
C ARG A 172 22.68 18.92 3.29
N ASN A 173 22.75 18.62 4.59
CA ASN A 173 23.98 18.44 5.34
C ASN A 173 24.28 16.98 5.72
N SER A 174 23.59 16.01 5.14
CA SER A 174 23.82 14.61 5.48
C SER A 174 25.02 14.04 4.73
N VAL A 175 25.87 13.30 5.45
CA VAL A 175 27.04 12.53 4.94
C VAL A 175 26.67 11.49 3.88
N LEU A 176 25.38 11.33 3.59
CA LEU A 176 24.79 10.37 2.63
C LEU A 176 25.07 10.75 1.15
N ALA A 177 25.76 11.88 0.88
CA ALA A 177 26.15 12.30 -0.45
C ALA A 177 27.41 11.59 -0.98
N ALA A 178 28.09 10.77 -0.20
CA ALA A 178 29.27 10.04 -0.62
C ALA A 178 28.90 8.76 -1.38
N ARG A 179 29.47 8.59 -2.59
CA ARG A 179 29.29 7.38 -3.42
C ARG A 179 29.74 6.12 -2.70
N PRO A 180 29.03 4.99 -2.83
CA PRO A 180 29.47 3.74 -2.20
C PRO A 180 30.68 3.17 -2.92
N THR A 181 31.78 3.05 -2.19
CA THR A 181 32.88 2.15 -2.48
C THR A 181 32.69 0.90 -1.65
N GLU A 182 32.37 -0.21 -2.27
CA GLU A 182 32.86 -1.56 -2.03
C GLU A 182 31.93 -2.67 -2.54
N LYS A 183 32.51 -3.50 -3.40
CA LYS A 183 31.94 -4.77 -3.84
C LYS A 183 32.23 -5.82 -2.77
N SER A 184 31.31 -6.08 -1.85
CA SER A 184 31.40 -7.26 -1.01
C SER A 184 30.81 -8.49 -1.72
N SER A 185 31.54 -9.58 -1.72
CA SER A 185 31.15 -10.90 -2.23
C SER A 185 30.09 -11.55 -1.32
N VAL A 186 28.87 -11.04 -1.36
CA VAL A 186 27.74 -11.60 -0.58
C VAL A 186 26.97 -12.57 -1.48
N VAL A 187 26.64 -13.75 -0.96
CA VAL A 187 25.77 -14.72 -1.63
C VAL A 187 24.49 -14.04 -2.09
N LYS A 188 24.13 -14.19 -3.38
CA LYS A 188 22.91 -13.61 -3.96
C LYS A 188 21.87 -14.70 -4.15
N THR A 189 20.69 -14.55 -3.58
CA THR A 189 19.54 -15.40 -3.94
C THR A 189 19.10 -15.02 -5.35
N SER A 190 19.17 -15.99 -6.29
CA SER A 190 18.70 -15.80 -7.65
C SER A 190 17.16 -15.73 -7.68
N MET A 191 16.60 -14.90 -8.57
CA MET A 191 15.15 -14.85 -8.79
C MET A 191 14.59 -16.21 -9.24
N ARG A 192 15.34 -16.95 -10.05
CA ARG A 192 14.96 -18.30 -10.51
C ARG A 192 14.85 -19.28 -9.34
N ASP A 193 15.80 -19.23 -8.42
CA ASP A 193 15.82 -20.11 -7.24
C ASP A 193 14.66 -19.76 -6.30
N ALA A 194 14.38 -18.46 -6.10
CA ALA A 194 13.26 -18.00 -5.29
C ALA A 194 11.92 -18.45 -5.89
N LEU A 195 11.71 -18.32 -7.20
CA LEU A 195 10.49 -18.77 -7.88
C LEU A 195 10.30 -20.30 -7.84
N ALA A 196 11.36 -21.06 -7.68
CA ALA A 196 11.26 -22.52 -7.46
C ALA A 196 10.78 -22.85 -6.03
N MET A 197 10.82 -21.91 -5.10
CA MET A 197 10.43 -22.11 -3.70
C MET A 197 8.93 -21.85 -3.52
N LYS A 198 8.16 -22.87 -3.14
CA LYS A 198 6.72 -22.76 -2.86
C LYS A 198 6.35 -21.61 -1.91
N PRO A 199 7.07 -21.38 -0.77
CA PRO A 199 6.73 -20.27 0.13
C PRO A 199 6.80 -18.91 -0.55
N TYR A 200 7.77 -18.71 -1.44
CA TYR A 200 7.92 -17.44 -2.15
C TYR A 200 6.75 -17.19 -3.11
N VAL A 201 6.38 -18.18 -3.89
CA VAL A 201 5.23 -18.06 -4.81
C VAL A 201 3.93 -17.79 -4.04
N ILE A 202 3.73 -18.47 -2.90
CA ILE A 202 2.58 -18.23 -2.03
C ILE A 202 2.61 -16.80 -1.47
N ALA A 203 3.78 -16.27 -1.06
CA ALA A 203 3.91 -14.89 -0.61
C ALA A 203 3.56 -13.88 -1.73
N LEU A 204 3.94 -14.14 -2.99
CA LEU A 204 3.55 -13.33 -4.14
C LEU A 204 2.02 -13.32 -4.32
N ILE A 205 1.37 -14.49 -4.27
CA ILE A 205 -0.08 -14.61 -4.41
C ILE A 205 -0.81 -13.88 -3.28
N ILE A 206 -0.34 -14.00 -2.04
CA ILE A 206 -0.92 -13.28 -0.89
C ILE A 206 -0.74 -11.77 -1.06
N SER A 207 0.43 -11.31 -1.52
CA SER A 207 0.70 -9.89 -1.77
C SER A 207 -0.23 -9.32 -2.85
N PHE A 208 -0.39 -10.03 -3.97
CA PHE A 208 -1.34 -9.69 -5.04
C PHE A 208 -2.77 -9.58 -4.50
N THR A 209 -3.23 -10.61 -3.76
CA THR A 209 -4.60 -10.66 -3.23
C THR A 209 -4.86 -9.57 -2.19
N THR A 210 -3.88 -9.29 -1.34
CA THR A 210 -3.97 -8.20 -0.35
C THR A 210 -4.10 -6.85 -1.06
N ALA A 211 -3.30 -6.61 -2.10
CA ALA A 211 -3.39 -5.39 -2.90
C ALA A 211 -4.70 -5.30 -3.70
N TRP A 212 -5.20 -6.43 -4.23
CA TRP A 212 -6.52 -6.53 -4.86
C TRP A 212 -7.62 -6.02 -3.92
N VAL A 213 -7.63 -6.48 -2.67
CA VAL A 213 -8.64 -6.04 -1.69
C VAL A 213 -8.44 -4.58 -1.31
N ILE A 214 -7.21 -4.15 -1.03
CA ILE A 214 -6.93 -2.79 -0.57
C ILE A 214 -7.22 -1.76 -1.67
N PHE A 215 -6.68 -1.94 -2.88
CA PHE A 215 -6.76 -0.94 -3.94
C PHE A 215 -7.99 -1.12 -4.81
N GLY A 216 -8.34 -2.35 -5.18
CA GLY A 216 -9.51 -2.63 -6.02
C GLY A 216 -10.80 -2.50 -5.24
N MET A 217 -10.93 -3.24 -4.14
CA MET A 217 -12.18 -3.26 -3.39
C MET A 217 -12.31 -2.05 -2.47
N SER A 218 -11.40 -1.90 -1.48
CA SER A 218 -11.59 -0.93 -0.39
C SER A 218 -11.41 0.52 -0.83
N ARG A 219 -10.50 0.82 -1.77
CA ARG A 219 -10.23 2.21 -2.18
C ARG A 219 -10.92 2.63 -3.47
N SER A 220 -11.39 1.70 -4.29
CA SER A 220 -12.08 1.99 -5.54
C SER A 220 -13.59 1.81 -5.40
N VAL A 221 -14.03 0.59 -5.13
CA VAL A 221 -15.44 0.20 -5.23
C VAL A 221 -16.23 0.50 -3.95
N LEU A 222 -15.65 0.24 -2.78
CA LEU A 222 -16.35 0.34 -1.49
C LEU A 222 -16.89 1.75 -1.19
N PRO A 223 -16.15 2.86 -1.43
CA PRO A 223 -16.70 4.21 -1.24
C PRO A 223 -17.93 4.48 -2.13
N LEU A 224 -17.94 3.98 -3.37
CA LEU A 224 -19.05 4.14 -4.30
C LEU A 224 -20.26 3.34 -3.82
N PHE A 225 -20.08 2.07 -3.46
CA PHE A 225 -21.13 1.24 -2.86
C PHE A 225 -21.79 1.91 -1.66
N MET A 226 -20.97 2.49 -0.77
CA MET A 226 -21.49 3.16 0.44
C MET A 226 -22.30 4.40 0.10
N VAL A 227 -21.95 5.16 -0.95
CA VAL A 227 -22.71 6.34 -1.37
C VAL A 227 -23.91 5.95 -2.24
N GLU A 228 -23.71 5.11 -3.25
CA GLU A 228 -24.73 4.83 -4.27
C GLU A 228 -25.81 3.87 -3.75
N ASP A 229 -25.43 2.76 -3.10
CA ASP A 229 -26.36 1.74 -2.60
C ASP A 229 -26.81 2.00 -1.15
N MET A 230 -25.84 2.32 -0.27
CA MET A 230 -26.11 2.48 1.15
C MET A 230 -26.51 3.90 1.55
N LYS A 231 -26.49 4.87 0.61
CA LYS A 231 -26.82 6.30 0.83
C LYS A 231 -26.09 6.93 2.02
N SER A 232 -24.87 6.47 2.28
CA SER A 232 -24.05 6.91 3.40
C SER A 232 -23.28 8.18 3.06
N SER A 233 -23.03 9.03 4.08
CA SER A 233 -22.21 10.23 3.92
C SER A 233 -20.73 9.92 3.78
N ALA A 234 -19.97 10.80 3.13
CA ALA A 234 -18.50 10.70 3.03
C ALA A 234 -17.82 10.67 4.42
N GLY A 235 -18.38 11.40 5.39
CA GLY A 235 -17.90 11.37 6.78
C GLY A 235 -18.04 9.99 7.41
N PHE A 236 -19.16 9.30 7.21
CA PHE A 236 -19.38 7.94 7.71
C PHE A 236 -18.41 6.95 7.09
N ILE A 237 -18.12 7.08 5.79
CA ILE A 237 -17.12 6.27 5.09
C ILE A 237 -15.73 6.53 5.69
N GLY A 238 -15.38 7.79 5.95
CA GLY A 238 -14.13 8.18 6.60
C GLY A 238 -13.97 7.56 8.00
N ILE A 239 -15.05 7.48 8.79
CA ILE A 239 -15.05 6.80 10.10
C ILE A 239 -14.72 5.32 9.94
N GLY A 240 -15.32 4.62 8.97
CA GLY A 240 -15.02 3.20 8.70
C GLY A 240 -13.55 2.97 8.34
N PHE A 241 -12.97 3.78 7.45
CA PHE A 241 -11.55 3.72 7.13
C PHE A 241 -10.65 4.03 8.32
N THR A 242 -11.06 4.95 9.18
CA THR A 242 -10.33 5.27 10.42
C THR A 242 -10.36 4.12 11.40
N ILE A 243 -11.52 3.50 11.63
CA ILE A 243 -11.62 2.29 12.46
C ILE A 243 -10.64 1.23 11.94
N SER A 244 -10.65 0.98 10.62
CA SER A 244 -9.72 0.02 10.01
C SER A 244 -8.27 0.38 10.26
N ALA A 245 -7.87 1.64 10.05
CA ALA A 245 -6.49 2.09 10.22
C ALA A 245 -6.05 2.01 11.69
N VAL A 246 -6.89 2.46 12.63
CA VAL A 246 -6.59 2.43 14.08
C VAL A 246 -6.44 1.00 14.58
N VAL A 247 -7.39 0.12 14.27
CA VAL A 247 -7.36 -1.29 14.69
C VAL A 247 -6.14 -2.00 14.09
N GLN A 248 -5.89 -1.80 12.79
CA GLN A 248 -4.70 -2.35 12.13
C GLN A 248 -3.42 -1.86 12.81
N GLY A 249 -3.31 -0.56 13.11
CA GLY A 249 -2.14 0.03 13.73
C GLY A 249 -1.86 -0.53 15.13
N ILE A 250 -2.88 -0.59 15.98
CA ILE A 250 -2.77 -1.14 17.34
C ILE A 250 -2.38 -2.63 17.31
N PHE A 251 -2.96 -3.39 16.39
CA PHE A 251 -2.76 -4.83 16.32
C PHE A 251 -1.52 -5.26 15.54
N LEU A 252 -0.93 -4.38 14.72
CA LEU A 252 0.19 -4.70 13.83
C LEU A 252 1.38 -5.33 14.55
N LEU A 253 1.79 -4.77 15.70
CA LEU A 253 2.91 -5.30 16.48
C LEU A 253 2.59 -6.67 17.07
N ARG A 254 1.34 -6.89 17.52
CA ARG A 254 0.89 -8.19 17.99
C ARG A 254 0.82 -9.21 16.87
N ALA A 255 0.33 -8.82 15.69
CA ALA A 255 0.30 -9.68 14.51
C ALA A 255 1.70 -10.12 14.09
N GLY A 256 2.68 -9.21 14.11
CA GLY A 256 4.09 -9.53 13.88
C GLY A 256 4.63 -10.55 14.87
N ARG A 257 4.44 -10.33 16.18
CA ARG A 257 4.86 -11.27 17.23
C ARG A 257 4.18 -12.64 17.09
N MET A 258 2.87 -12.67 16.83
CA MET A 258 2.15 -13.92 16.60
C MET A 258 2.67 -14.66 15.37
N SER A 259 3.07 -13.95 14.32
CA SER A 259 3.72 -14.52 13.15
C SER A 259 5.08 -15.15 13.51
N ASP A 260 5.83 -14.52 14.41
CA ASP A 260 7.11 -15.03 14.89
C ASP A 260 6.95 -16.20 15.89
N GLU A 261 5.91 -16.20 16.72
CA GLU A 261 5.68 -17.21 17.76
C GLU A 261 4.93 -18.43 17.24
N ARG A 262 3.84 -18.23 16.47
CA ARG A 262 2.94 -19.29 16.00
C ARG A 262 3.21 -19.75 14.57
N GLY A 263 4.13 -19.06 13.88
CA GLY A 263 4.55 -19.39 12.52
C GLY A 263 3.88 -18.58 11.42
N ARG A 264 4.54 -18.59 10.25
CA ARG A 264 4.10 -17.82 9.06
C ARG A 264 2.80 -18.37 8.47
N LYS A 265 2.65 -19.69 8.45
CA LYS A 265 1.44 -20.37 7.96
C LYS A 265 0.21 -19.99 8.77
N PHE A 266 0.30 -20.03 10.10
CA PHE A 266 -0.79 -19.61 11.00
C PHE A 266 -1.23 -18.17 10.70
N SER A 267 -0.26 -17.24 10.62
CA SER A 267 -0.53 -15.82 10.38
C SER A 267 -1.14 -15.56 9.00
N ALA A 268 -0.66 -16.25 7.95
CA ALA A 268 -1.21 -16.13 6.61
C ALA A 268 -2.67 -16.59 6.56
N ILE A 269 -2.97 -17.76 7.10
CA ILE A 269 -4.34 -18.31 7.11
C ILE A 269 -5.26 -17.45 7.98
N SER A 270 -4.85 -17.08 9.19
CA SER A 270 -5.65 -16.21 10.06
C SER A 270 -5.94 -14.85 9.43
N GLY A 271 -4.92 -14.24 8.80
CA GLY A 271 -5.05 -12.96 8.10
C GLY A 271 -6.03 -13.04 6.93
N LEU A 272 -5.88 -14.04 6.06
CA LEU A 272 -6.77 -14.28 4.93
C LEU A 272 -8.20 -14.61 5.37
N SER A 273 -8.38 -15.43 6.43
CA SER A 273 -9.70 -15.78 6.94
C SER A 273 -10.45 -14.57 7.49
N LEU A 274 -9.80 -13.74 8.32
CA LEU A 274 -10.39 -12.51 8.84
C LEU A 274 -10.72 -11.52 7.71
N LEU A 275 -9.84 -11.39 6.72
CA LEU A 275 -10.11 -10.57 5.54
C LEU A 275 -11.28 -11.13 4.73
N GLY A 276 -11.35 -12.45 4.55
CA GLY A 276 -12.44 -13.13 3.86
C GLY A 276 -13.78 -12.93 4.56
N ILE A 277 -13.84 -13.08 5.89
CA ILE A 277 -15.03 -12.80 6.70
C ILE A 277 -15.49 -11.35 6.51
N SER A 278 -14.56 -10.39 6.55
CA SER A 278 -14.85 -8.98 6.32
C SER A 278 -15.50 -8.76 4.94
N VAL A 279 -14.96 -9.37 3.89
CA VAL A 279 -15.50 -9.25 2.53
C VAL A 279 -16.86 -9.93 2.39
N VAL A 280 -17.06 -11.10 2.99
CA VAL A 280 -18.38 -11.79 3.01
C VAL A 280 -19.43 -10.93 3.72
N LEU A 281 -19.09 -10.26 4.82
CA LEU A 281 -19.99 -9.31 5.46
C LEU A 281 -20.45 -8.19 4.50
N LEU A 282 -19.57 -7.71 3.62
CA LEU A 282 -19.95 -6.72 2.59
C LEU A 282 -20.89 -7.30 1.53
N VAL A 283 -20.73 -8.57 1.15
CA VAL A 283 -21.69 -9.25 0.25
C VAL A 283 -23.09 -9.29 0.86
N LEU A 284 -23.17 -9.58 2.17
CA LEU A 284 -24.42 -9.73 2.93
C LEU A 284 -24.93 -8.42 3.53
N THR A 285 -24.29 -7.29 3.26
CA THR A 285 -24.62 -6.01 3.87
C THR A 285 -25.95 -5.47 3.37
N PHE A 286 -26.88 -5.26 4.31
CA PHE A 286 -28.17 -4.59 4.09
C PHE A 286 -28.30 -3.30 4.93
N HIS A 287 -27.31 -2.99 5.76
CA HIS A 287 -27.33 -1.86 6.66
C HIS A 287 -25.94 -1.22 6.79
N PRO A 288 -25.80 0.13 6.76
CA PRO A 288 -24.50 0.81 6.84
C PRO A 288 -23.61 0.40 8.02
N TRP A 289 -24.17 0.04 9.16
CA TRP A 289 -23.41 -0.40 10.34
C TRP A 289 -22.61 -1.69 10.14
N ILE A 290 -23.05 -2.59 9.24
CA ILE A 290 -22.31 -3.81 8.90
C ILE A 290 -20.98 -3.46 8.21
N PHE A 291 -20.95 -2.34 7.48
CA PHE A 291 -19.69 -1.80 6.93
C PHE A 291 -18.66 -1.50 8.02
N LEU A 292 -19.06 -0.87 9.14
CA LEU A 292 -18.14 -0.60 10.25
C LEU A 292 -17.61 -1.90 10.88
N LEU A 293 -18.47 -2.91 11.04
CA LEU A 293 -18.06 -4.23 11.53
C LEU A 293 -17.09 -4.91 10.55
N SER A 294 -17.37 -4.83 9.24
CA SER A 294 -16.48 -5.33 8.20
C SER A 294 -15.11 -4.64 8.26
N MET A 295 -15.07 -3.30 8.38
CA MET A 295 -13.83 -2.54 8.51
C MET A 295 -13.05 -2.94 9.77
N PHE A 296 -13.74 -3.17 10.89
CA PHE A 296 -13.12 -3.60 12.13
C PHE A 296 -12.48 -4.99 12.00
N ILE A 297 -13.23 -5.99 11.50
CA ILE A 297 -12.72 -7.37 11.33
C ILE A 297 -11.61 -7.43 10.28
N GLY A 298 -11.80 -6.76 9.15
CA GLY A 298 -10.83 -6.70 8.05
C GLY A 298 -9.49 -6.08 8.47
N ALA A 299 -9.51 -5.17 9.44
CA ALA A 299 -8.31 -4.54 9.99
C ALA A 299 -7.37 -5.55 10.67
N PHE A 300 -7.91 -6.51 11.43
CA PHE A 300 -7.10 -7.59 12.01
C PHE A 300 -6.48 -8.45 10.91
N GLY A 301 -7.26 -8.83 9.89
CA GLY A 301 -6.75 -9.55 8.73
C GLY A 301 -5.62 -8.79 8.03
N SER A 302 -5.84 -7.51 7.78
CA SER A 302 -4.85 -6.62 7.15
C SER A 302 -3.58 -6.47 7.98
N ALA A 303 -3.65 -6.48 9.31
CA ALA A 303 -2.47 -6.42 10.17
C ALA A 303 -1.57 -7.65 9.98
N PHE A 304 -2.13 -8.86 9.96
CA PHE A 304 -1.37 -10.08 9.64
C PHE A 304 -0.77 -10.04 8.24
N LEU A 305 -1.56 -9.66 7.23
CA LEU A 305 -1.15 -9.67 5.83
C LEU A 305 -0.16 -8.56 5.47
N SER A 306 -0.05 -7.52 6.30
CA SER A 306 0.96 -6.47 6.15
C SER A 306 2.37 -6.94 6.49
N THR A 307 2.51 -7.95 7.36
CA THR A 307 3.80 -8.40 7.90
C THR A 307 4.20 -9.77 7.39
N THR A 308 3.25 -10.69 7.28
CA THR A 308 3.54 -12.11 7.01
C THR A 308 4.18 -12.36 5.64
N PRO A 309 3.70 -11.82 4.49
CA PRO A 309 4.32 -12.10 3.21
C PRO A 309 5.74 -11.56 3.11
N SER A 310 6.00 -10.37 3.64
CA SER A 310 7.35 -9.78 3.67
C SER A 310 8.29 -10.57 4.58
N ALA A 311 7.80 -11.13 5.69
CA ALA A 311 8.56 -11.98 6.57
C ALA A 311 8.93 -13.31 5.89
N ILE A 312 8.00 -13.95 5.16
CA ILE A 312 8.28 -15.15 4.35
C ILE A 312 9.38 -14.87 3.33
N VAL A 313 9.32 -13.71 2.64
CA VAL A 313 10.36 -13.31 1.69
C VAL A 313 11.70 -13.11 2.40
N GLY A 314 11.70 -12.49 3.58
CA GLY A 314 12.88 -12.32 4.42
C GLY A 314 13.51 -13.64 4.87
N ASP A 315 12.68 -14.61 5.27
CA ASP A 315 13.13 -15.96 5.71
C ASP A 315 13.80 -16.75 4.57
N ILE A 316 13.42 -16.49 3.31
CA ILE A 316 13.97 -17.15 2.11
C ILE A 316 15.26 -16.50 1.64
N LEU A 317 15.42 -15.19 1.87
CA LEU A 317 16.56 -14.43 1.39
C LEU A 317 17.84 -14.83 2.13
N LYS A 318 18.81 -15.35 1.38
CA LYS A 318 20.18 -15.57 1.86
C LYS A 318 21.07 -14.47 1.27
N GLY A 319 21.37 -13.43 2.07
CA GLY A 319 22.23 -12.33 1.63
C GLY A 319 21.52 -11.30 0.73
N LYS A 320 22.12 -10.89 -0.39
CA LYS A 320 21.54 -9.88 -1.29
C LYS A 320 20.48 -10.49 -2.21
N GLY A 321 19.25 -9.97 -2.18
CA GLY A 321 18.13 -10.44 -3.02
C GLY A 321 17.25 -9.30 -3.56
N GLY A 322 17.86 -8.21 -4.04
CA GLY A 322 17.11 -7.05 -4.52
C GLY A 322 16.07 -7.38 -5.60
N GLN A 323 16.39 -8.28 -6.54
CA GLN A 323 15.43 -8.74 -7.55
C GLN A 323 14.26 -9.53 -6.97
N VAL A 324 14.51 -10.34 -5.93
CA VAL A 324 13.49 -11.11 -5.22
C VAL A 324 12.53 -10.16 -4.49
N ILE A 325 13.07 -9.15 -3.81
CA ILE A 325 12.27 -8.11 -3.15
C ILE A 325 11.47 -7.30 -4.19
N ALA A 326 12.11 -6.94 -5.31
CA ALA A 326 11.45 -6.19 -6.39
C ALA A 326 10.26 -6.97 -6.95
N LEU A 327 10.41 -8.26 -7.27
CA LEU A 327 9.31 -9.08 -7.79
C LEU A 327 8.17 -9.24 -6.76
N TYR A 328 8.52 -9.35 -5.48
CA TYR A 328 7.51 -9.34 -4.41
C TYR A 328 6.70 -8.04 -4.39
N GLN A 329 7.34 -6.89 -4.49
CA GLN A 329 6.64 -5.60 -4.56
C GLN A 329 5.82 -5.49 -5.84
N MET A 330 6.37 -5.92 -6.98
CA MET A 330 5.66 -5.95 -8.27
C MET A 330 4.38 -6.79 -8.23
N SER A 331 4.35 -7.89 -7.47
CA SER A 331 3.13 -8.69 -7.33
C SER A 331 2.00 -7.90 -6.64
N GLY A 332 2.32 -7.12 -5.62
CA GLY A 332 1.36 -6.19 -5.00
C GLY A 332 0.93 -5.06 -5.94
N ASP A 333 1.89 -4.46 -6.65
CA ASP A 333 1.60 -3.41 -7.64
C ASP A 333 0.71 -3.94 -8.78
N ALA A 334 0.89 -5.20 -9.21
CA ALA A 334 0.02 -5.85 -10.19
C ALA A 334 -1.42 -6.00 -9.68
N GLY A 335 -1.61 -6.40 -8.41
CA GLY A 335 -2.93 -6.41 -7.77
C GLY A 335 -3.57 -5.03 -7.73
N ALA A 336 -2.80 -4.01 -7.33
CA ALA A 336 -3.26 -2.63 -7.28
C ALA A 336 -3.60 -2.04 -8.66
N MET A 337 -2.94 -2.51 -9.72
CA MET A 337 -3.16 -2.09 -11.09
C MET A 337 -4.40 -2.73 -11.71
N VAL A 338 -4.56 -4.04 -11.53
CA VAL A 338 -5.60 -4.83 -12.22
C VAL A 338 -6.95 -4.73 -11.49
N ALA A 339 -6.94 -4.83 -10.17
CA ALA A 339 -8.17 -4.97 -9.39
C ALA A 339 -9.16 -3.81 -9.54
N PRO A 340 -8.76 -2.52 -9.51
CA PRO A 340 -9.72 -1.43 -9.60
C PRO A 340 -10.51 -1.42 -10.91
N VAL A 341 -9.87 -1.73 -12.04
CA VAL A 341 -10.52 -1.79 -13.36
C VAL A 341 -11.45 -2.99 -13.44
N VAL A 342 -10.96 -4.16 -13.05
CA VAL A 342 -11.74 -5.41 -13.11
C VAL A 342 -12.97 -5.32 -12.19
N LEU A 343 -12.78 -4.89 -10.96
CA LEU A 343 -13.89 -4.75 -10.02
C LEU A 343 -14.83 -3.62 -10.39
N GLY A 344 -14.34 -2.52 -10.97
CA GLY A 344 -15.17 -1.47 -11.52
C GLY A 344 -16.04 -1.99 -12.66
N PHE A 345 -15.47 -2.74 -13.60
CA PHE A 345 -16.23 -3.37 -14.69
C PHE A 345 -17.32 -4.33 -14.17
N ILE A 346 -16.97 -5.15 -13.15
CA ILE A 346 -17.95 -6.06 -12.53
C ILE A 346 -19.06 -5.25 -11.83
N ALA A 347 -18.72 -4.15 -11.17
CA ALA A 347 -19.70 -3.29 -10.52
C ALA A 347 -20.70 -2.69 -11.52
N ASP A 348 -20.21 -2.25 -12.68
CA ASP A 348 -21.04 -1.65 -13.73
C ASP A 348 -22.02 -2.64 -14.36
N HIS A 349 -21.64 -3.93 -14.53
CA HIS A 349 -22.44 -4.92 -15.24
C HIS A 349 -23.24 -5.85 -14.33
N TYR A 350 -22.73 -6.13 -13.12
CA TYR A 350 -23.29 -7.12 -12.20
C TYR A 350 -23.58 -6.55 -10.80
N GLY A 351 -23.31 -5.25 -10.60
CA GLY A 351 -23.52 -4.54 -9.33
C GLY A 351 -22.40 -4.73 -8.32
N PHE A 352 -22.40 -3.90 -7.29
CA PHE A 352 -21.35 -3.84 -6.28
C PHE A 352 -21.18 -5.15 -5.49
N ARG A 353 -22.28 -5.86 -5.19
CA ARG A 353 -22.22 -7.12 -4.45
C ARG A 353 -21.46 -8.21 -5.18
N ALA A 354 -21.55 -8.23 -6.52
CA ALA A 354 -20.78 -9.18 -7.34
C ALA A 354 -19.27 -8.94 -7.20
N THR A 355 -18.82 -7.69 -7.04
CA THR A 355 -17.39 -7.38 -6.83
C THR A 355 -16.87 -7.95 -5.50
N PHE A 356 -17.67 -7.85 -4.44
CA PHE A 356 -17.34 -8.43 -3.14
C PHE A 356 -17.36 -9.96 -3.19
N ALA A 357 -18.34 -10.56 -3.88
CA ALA A 357 -18.43 -12.01 -4.04
C ALA A 357 -17.21 -12.57 -4.80
N VAL A 358 -16.81 -11.96 -5.92
CA VAL A 358 -15.60 -12.35 -6.66
C VAL A 358 -14.35 -12.22 -5.79
N SER A 359 -14.23 -11.14 -5.01
CA SER A 359 -13.10 -10.96 -4.10
C SER A 359 -13.11 -11.99 -2.96
N ALA A 360 -14.28 -12.37 -2.44
CA ALA A 360 -14.42 -13.44 -1.44
C ALA A 360 -13.99 -14.80 -1.99
N VAL A 361 -14.38 -15.12 -3.24
CA VAL A 361 -13.96 -16.36 -3.93
C VAL A 361 -12.45 -16.38 -4.12
N LEU A 362 -11.85 -15.26 -4.58
CA LEU A 362 -10.39 -15.14 -4.70
C LEU A 362 -9.68 -15.38 -3.37
N ILE A 363 -10.15 -14.76 -2.29
CA ILE A 363 -9.57 -14.95 -0.95
C ILE A 363 -9.73 -16.42 -0.52
N GLY A 364 -10.90 -17.03 -0.72
CA GLY A 364 -11.15 -18.44 -0.42
C GLY A 364 -10.17 -19.37 -1.15
N PHE A 365 -9.94 -19.13 -2.44
CA PHE A 365 -8.93 -19.85 -3.21
C PHE A 365 -7.53 -19.68 -2.60
N VAL A 366 -7.15 -18.45 -2.24
CA VAL A 366 -5.82 -18.17 -1.67
C VAL A 366 -5.68 -18.75 -0.26
N ILE A 367 -6.75 -18.87 0.54
CA ILE A 367 -6.71 -19.62 1.81
C ILE A 367 -6.33 -21.08 1.55
N VAL A 368 -6.96 -21.75 0.54
CA VAL A 368 -6.63 -23.12 0.19
C VAL A 368 -5.16 -23.23 -0.27
N VAL A 369 -4.66 -22.28 -1.04
CA VAL A 369 -3.23 -22.22 -1.42
C VAL A 369 -2.33 -22.03 -0.19
N ALA A 370 -2.71 -21.16 0.74
CA ALA A 370 -1.96 -20.89 1.97
C ALA A 370 -1.90 -22.10 2.92
N THR A 371 -2.85 -23.03 2.86
CA THR A 371 -2.75 -24.31 3.62
C THR A 371 -1.52 -25.14 3.22
N LYS A 372 -1.04 -24.97 1.96
CA LYS A 372 0.15 -25.67 1.42
C LYS A 372 1.46 -24.94 1.75
N LEU A 373 1.40 -23.80 2.47
CA LEU A 373 2.58 -23.07 2.91
C LEU A 373 3.36 -23.93 3.92
N PRO A 374 4.61 -24.31 3.65
CA PRO A 374 5.48 -24.89 4.67
C PRO A 374 5.87 -23.79 5.67
N GLU A 375 6.14 -24.18 6.91
CA GLU A 375 6.66 -23.22 7.89
C GLU A 375 8.08 -22.79 7.49
N THR A 376 8.27 -21.47 7.32
CA THR A 376 9.56 -20.92 6.86
C THR A 376 10.41 -20.38 8.02
N ARG A 377 9.84 -20.32 9.22
CA ARG A 377 10.56 -19.88 10.42
C ARG A 377 11.79 -20.74 10.63
N SER A 378 12.98 -20.15 10.55
CA SER A 378 14.21 -20.82 10.95
C SER A 378 14.16 -21.06 12.46
N SER A 379 14.20 -22.33 12.84
CA SER A 379 14.28 -22.74 14.26
C SER A 379 15.65 -22.37 14.84
N HIS A 380 15.87 -21.12 15.19
CA HIS A 380 17.02 -20.70 16.00
C HIS A 380 16.95 -21.22 17.44
N LEU A 381 15.97 -22.06 17.78
CA LEU A 381 15.81 -22.69 19.10
C LEU A 381 16.53 -24.07 19.24
N GLY A 382 17.26 -24.48 18.20
CA GLY A 382 17.94 -25.81 18.19
C GLY A 382 19.43 -25.80 18.48
N GLN A 383 20.07 -24.68 18.82
CA GLN A 383 21.53 -24.62 19.07
C GLN A 383 21.94 -24.22 20.49
N SER A 384 21.02 -24.17 21.45
CA SER A 384 21.43 -23.94 22.86
C SER A 384 21.33 -25.18 23.77
N SER A 385 21.35 -26.39 23.19
CA SER A 385 21.48 -27.63 23.99
C SER A 385 22.26 -28.67 23.20
N LYS A 386 23.58 -28.45 23.08
CA LYS A 386 24.61 -29.52 23.05
C LYS A 386 25.91 -28.96 23.58
#